data_10f70f82dbc4338a246ebe8117dd2b63
#
_entry.id   10f70f82dbc4338a246ebe8117dd2b63
#
_cell.length_a   1.000
_cell.length_b   1.000
_cell.length_c   1.000
_cell.angle_alpha   90.00
_cell.angle_beta   90.00
_cell.angle_gamma   90.00
#
_symmetry.space_group_name_H-M   'P 1'
#
loop_
_entity.id
_entity.type
_entity.pdbx_description
1 polymer ?
#
loop_
_entity_poly.entity_id
_entity_poly.type
_entity_poly.pdbx_seq_one_letter_code
_entity_poly.pdbx_strand_id
1 'polypeptide(L)'
;MIDQTVFNNKKAAYYTLGCKLNFAETSTIGKLLAEQGVRKVRPGEKADICVVNTCSVTELADKKCRQAIRRISKQHPGAFIVVTGCYAQLKPEEVSHIEGVDLVLGAEQKLEILQYLENLEKKEHGGTVIASQSKDIRSFSPSCSADDRTRHFLKVQDGCDYYCSYCTIPFARGRSRNGTIASMVEQAQEVARKGGKEIVLTGVNIGDFGKSTDETFIDLIR
;
A
#
# COMPACT_ATOMS: atom_id res chain seq x y z
N MET A 1 12.74 -17.89 7.53
CA MET A 1 13.83 -16.91 7.28
C MET A 1 13.79 -16.65 5.78
N ILE A 2 13.51 -15.41 5.36
CA ILE A 2 13.41 -15.07 3.92
C ILE A 2 14.82 -15.17 3.33
N ASP A 3 14.97 -15.84 2.21
CA ASP A 3 16.24 -15.87 1.47
C ASP A 3 16.49 -14.47 0.87
N GLN A 4 17.34 -13.69 1.53
CA GLN A 4 17.65 -12.32 1.09
C GLN A 4 18.37 -12.27 -0.27
N THR A 5 18.89 -13.40 -0.77
CA THR A 5 19.56 -13.45 -2.09
C THR A 5 18.60 -13.15 -3.24
N VAL A 6 17.29 -13.38 -3.06
CA VAL A 6 16.24 -13.06 -4.05
C VAL A 6 16.23 -11.57 -4.42
N PHE A 7 16.62 -10.69 -3.50
CA PHE A 7 16.60 -9.23 -3.68
C PHE A 7 17.91 -8.66 -4.22
N ASN A 8 18.99 -9.48 -4.32
CA ASN A 8 20.28 -9.00 -4.76
C ASN A 8 20.24 -8.34 -6.15
N ASN A 9 20.70 -7.09 -6.24
CA ASN A 9 20.74 -6.28 -7.45
C ASN A 9 19.39 -6.03 -8.12
N LYS A 10 18.26 -6.27 -7.43
CA LYS A 10 16.93 -6.05 -7.97
C LYS A 10 16.54 -4.56 -7.97
N LYS A 11 15.68 -4.20 -8.93
CA LYS A 11 15.14 -2.86 -9.11
C LYS A 11 13.63 -2.91 -9.03
N ALA A 12 13.04 -1.98 -8.27
CA ALA A 12 11.59 -1.89 -8.15
C ALA A 12 11.03 -0.57 -8.70
N ALA A 13 9.87 -0.68 -9.36
CA ALA A 13 9.04 0.44 -9.76
C ALA A 13 7.76 0.47 -8.91
N TYR A 14 7.35 1.67 -8.52
CA TYR A 14 6.19 1.88 -7.66
C TYR A 14 5.15 2.75 -8.34
N TYR A 15 3.91 2.28 -8.40
CA TYR A 15 2.79 2.96 -9.04
C TYR A 15 1.64 3.09 -8.03
N THR A 16 1.25 4.32 -7.75
CA THR A 16 0.14 4.61 -6.82
C THR A 16 -1.04 5.19 -7.59
N LEU A 17 -2.15 4.50 -7.54
CA LEU A 17 -3.43 4.92 -8.11
C LEU A 17 -4.39 5.15 -6.94
N GLY A 18 -4.74 6.41 -6.65
CA GLY A 18 -5.73 6.70 -5.62
C GLY A 18 -5.35 7.83 -4.67
N CYS A 19 -5.59 7.62 -3.38
CA CYS A 19 -5.59 8.65 -2.36
C CYS A 19 -4.23 8.79 -1.63
N LYS A 20 -4.18 9.73 -0.69
CA LYS A 20 -3.00 9.99 0.17
C LYS A 20 -2.61 8.77 1.00
N LEU A 21 -3.59 7.96 1.45
CA LEU A 21 -3.33 6.71 2.17
C LEU A 21 -2.56 5.72 1.30
N ASN A 22 -3.00 5.49 0.07
CA ASN A 22 -2.28 4.63 -0.87
C ASN A 22 -0.85 5.13 -1.10
N PHE A 23 -0.68 6.45 -1.13
CA PHE A 23 0.64 7.07 -1.29
C PHE A 23 1.57 6.76 -0.11
N ALA A 24 1.10 6.95 1.13
CA ALA A 24 1.85 6.62 2.34
C ALA A 24 2.22 5.13 2.37
N GLU A 25 1.25 4.26 2.05
CA GLU A 25 1.44 2.82 2.03
C GLU A 25 2.47 2.37 0.97
N THR A 26 2.39 2.92 -0.25
CA THR A 26 3.37 2.61 -1.31
C THR A 26 4.77 3.07 -0.93
N SER A 27 4.89 4.22 -0.30
CA SER A 27 6.18 4.74 0.17
C SER A 27 6.77 3.84 1.25
N THR A 28 5.94 3.36 2.19
CA THR A 28 6.37 2.39 3.21
C THR A 28 6.82 1.07 2.59
N ILE A 29 6.08 0.53 1.61
CA ILE A 29 6.51 -0.66 0.85
C ILE A 29 7.86 -0.41 0.17
N GLY A 30 8.05 0.77 -0.41
CA GLY A 30 9.32 1.14 -1.03
C GLY A 30 10.48 1.17 -0.04
N LYS A 31 10.27 1.66 1.18
CA LYS A 31 11.25 1.63 2.27
C LYS A 31 11.59 0.19 2.67
N LEU A 32 10.59 -0.66 2.89
CA LEU A 32 10.80 -2.08 3.23
C LEU A 32 11.65 -2.82 2.19
N LEU A 33 11.36 -2.61 0.90
CA LEU A 33 12.15 -3.21 -0.18
C LEU A 33 13.57 -2.62 -0.27
N ALA A 34 13.72 -1.32 -0.02
CA ALA A 34 15.04 -0.66 -0.01
C ALA A 34 15.93 -1.18 1.13
N GLU A 35 15.37 -1.48 2.30
CA GLU A 35 16.06 -2.10 3.44
C GLU A 35 16.58 -3.51 3.11
N GLN A 36 15.98 -4.20 2.12
CA GLN A 36 16.46 -5.47 1.56
C GLN A 36 17.44 -5.28 0.38
N GLY A 37 17.85 -4.04 0.09
CA GLY A 37 18.79 -3.75 -1.00
C GLY A 37 18.14 -3.58 -2.38
N VAL A 38 16.82 -3.60 -2.48
CA VAL A 38 16.13 -3.35 -3.75
C VAL A 38 16.16 -1.86 -4.10
N ARG A 39 16.74 -1.51 -5.23
CA ARG A 39 16.87 -0.13 -5.68
C ARG A 39 15.63 0.33 -6.44
N LYS A 40 15.17 1.55 -6.20
CA LYS A 40 14.14 2.19 -7.04
C LYS A 40 14.68 2.45 -8.46
N VAL A 41 13.89 2.13 -9.49
CA VAL A 41 14.25 2.40 -10.89
C VAL A 41 14.43 3.89 -11.16
N ARG A 42 15.36 4.22 -12.04
CA ARG A 42 15.51 5.56 -12.63
C ARG A 42 14.60 5.70 -13.86
N PRO A 43 14.30 6.93 -14.30
CA PRO A 43 13.56 7.13 -15.53
C PRO A 43 14.18 6.37 -16.71
N GLY A 44 13.37 5.60 -17.46
CA GLY A 44 13.80 4.79 -18.58
C GLY A 44 14.37 3.40 -18.27
N GLU A 45 14.62 3.09 -16.99
CA GLU A 45 15.07 1.73 -16.61
C GLU A 45 13.91 0.74 -16.56
N LYS A 46 14.22 -0.53 -16.81
CA LYS A 46 13.30 -1.66 -16.55
C LYS A 46 13.38 -2.05 -15.07
N ALA A 47 12.24 -2.41 -14.52
CA ALA A 47 12.14 -2.96 -13.16
C ALA A 47 12.17 -4.49 -13.20
N ASP A 48 12.65 -5.09 -12.10
CA ASP A 48 12.50 -6.52 -11.82
C ASP A 48 11.21 -6.77 -11.02
N ILE A 49 10.80 -5.79 -10.21
CA ILE A 49 9.58 -5.84 -9.38
C ILE A 49 8.76 -4.58 -9.67
N CYS A 50 7.46 -4.74 -9.92
CA CYS A 50 6.52 -3.62 -9.99
C CYS A 50 5.48 -3.73 -8.90
N VAL A 51 5.35 -2.73 -8.04
CA VAL A 51 4.30 -2.65 -7.01
C VAL A 51 3.25 -1.64 -7.47
N VAL A 52 2.00 -2.11 -7.63
CA VAL A 52 0.87 -1.29 -8.08
C VAL A 52 -0.16 -1.21 -6.97
N ASN A 53 -0.25 -0.06 -6.31
CA ASN A 53 -1.25 0.20 -5.27
C ASN A 53 -2.49 0.85 -5.90
N THR A 54 -3.63 0.16 -5.84
CA THR A 54 -4.83 0.42 -6.64
C THR A 54 -5.95 1.08 -5.82
N CYS A 55 -6.86 1.75 -6.52
CA CYS A 55 -8.06 2.37 -5.97
C CYS A 55 -9.32 1.71 -6.57
N SER A 56 -10.43 1.69 -5.81
CA SER A 56 -11.72 1.14 -6.25
C SER A 56 -12.89 1.90 -5.61
N VAL A 57 -12.90 3.22 -5.72
CA VAL A 57 -14.02 4.05 -5.22
C VAL A 57 -15.13 4.21 -6.25
N THR A 58 -14.87 3.90 -7.53
CA THR A 58 -15.82 3.90 -8.64
C THR A 58 -15.41 2.87 -9.68
N GLU A 59 -16.38 2.44 -10.51
CA GLU A 59 -16.10 1.53 -11.62
C GLU A 59 -15.11 2.12 -12.65
N LEU A 60 -15.13 3.45 -12.81
CA LEU A 60 -14.15 4.16 -13.65
C LEU A 60 -12.74 4.05 -13.07
N ALA A 61 -12.59 4.04 -11.72
CA ALA A 61 -11.32 3.84 -11.07
C ALA A 61 -10.80 2.41 -11.33
N ASP A 62 -11.65 1.40 -11.23
CA ASP A 62 -11.30 0.00 -11.55
C ASP A 62 -10.81 -0.12 -13.00
N LYS A 63 -11.54 0.47 -13.96
CA LYS A 63 -11.12 0.50 -15.38
C LYS A 63 -9.75 1.14 -15.57
N LYS A 64 -9.49 2.27 -14.91
CA LYS A 64 -8.17 2.95 -14.95
C LYS A 64 -7.08 2.07 -14.34
N CYS A 65 -7.37 1.36 -13.24
CA CYS A 65 -6.42 0.43 -12.63
C CYS A 65 -6.07 -0.70 -13.59
N ARG A 66 -7.06 -1.36 -14.22
CA ARG A 66 -6.82 -2.42 -15.21
C ARG A 66 -5.95 -1.94 -16.38
N GLN A 67 -6.23 -0.75 -16.90
CA GLN A 67 -5.45 -0.16 -17.99
C GLN A 67 -4.01 0.15 -17.54
N ALA A 68 -3.84 0.67 -16.32
CA ALA A 68 -2.53 0.98 -15.78
C ALA A 68 -1.70 -0.30 -15.57
N ILE A 69 -2.28 -1.36 -15.00
CA ILE A 69 -1.60 -2.65 -14.79
C ILE A 69 -1.10 -3.21 -16.13
N ARG A 70 -1.96 -3.28 -17.14
CA ARG A 70 -1.57 -3.77 -18.49
C ARG A 70 -0.47 -2.93 -19.11
N ARG A 71 -0.51 -1.60 -18.95
CA ARG A 71 0.54 -0.70 -19.44
C ARG A 71 1.86 -0.95 -18.70
N ILE A 72 1.83 -1.12 -17.39
CA ILE A 72 3.01 -1.39 -16.57
C ILE A 72 3.65 -2.72 -16.96
N SER A 73 2.85 -3.78 -17.18
CA SER A 73 3.33 -5.07 -17.66
C SER A 73 4.07 -4.95 -19.00
N LYS A 74 3.55 -4.14 -19.91
CA LYS A 74 4.21 -3.88 -21.21
C LYS A 74 5.47 -3.01 -21.08
N GLN A 75 5.50 -2.07 -20.12
CA GLN A 75 6.67 -1.22 -19.88
C GLN A 75 7.83 -1.97 -19.23
N HIS A 76 7.54 -2.98 -18.40
CA HIS A 76 8.52 -3.78 -17.68
C HIS A 76 8.34 -5.27 -17.98
N PRO A 77 8.64 -5.70 -19.24
CA PRO A 77 8.49 -7.10 -19.62
C PRO A 77 9.40 -7.99 -18.76
N GLY A 78 8.83 -9.07 -18.21
CA GLY A 78 9.53 -9.97 -17.30
C GLY A 78 9.57 -9.52 -15.84
N ALA A 79 9.11 -8.31 -15.49
CA ALA A 79 9.01 -7.89 -14.10
C ALA A 79 7.95 -8.69 -13.33
N PHE A 80 8.23 -9.00 -12.07
CA PHE A 80 7.26 -9.57 -11.14
C PHE A 80 6.29 -8.46 -10.69
N ILE A 81 5.00 -8.61 -10.99
CA ILE A 81 3.99 -7.58 -10.75
C ILE A 81 3.16 -7.93 -9.52
N VAL A 82 3.29 -7.11 -8.50
CA VAL A 82 2.48 -7.15 -7.28
C VAL A 82 1.41 -6.08 -7.34
N VAL A 83 0.15 -6.49 -7.19
CA VAL A 83 -0.99 -5.55 -7.12
C VAL A 83 -1.58 -5.57 -5.71
N THR A 84 -1.80 -4.40 -5.14
CA THR A 84 -2.43 -4.20 -3.83
C THR A 84 -3.39 -3.02 -3.82
N GLY A 85 -3.96 -2.70 -2.68
CA GLY A 85 -4.88 -1.57 -2.50
C GLY A 85 -6.35 -1.94 -2.57
N CYS A 86 -7.22 -0.93 -2.69
CA CYS A 86 -8.67 -1.13 -2.55
C CYS A 86 -9.25 -2.05 -3.63
N TYR A 87 -8.80 -1.95 -4.88
CA TYR A 87 -9.28 -2.82 -5.96
C TYR A 87 -8.82 -4.27 -5.76
N ALA A 88 -7.56 -4.47 -5.39
CA ALA A 88 -7.01 -5.78 -5.06
C ALA A 88 -7.76 -6.45 -3.89
N GLN A 89 -8.18 -5.67 -2.89
CA GLN A 89 -8.96 -6.17 -1.75
C GLN A 89 -10.41 -6.52 -2.10
N LEU A 90 -11.08 -5.68 -2.93
CA LEU A 90 -12.50 -5.87 -3.25
C LEU A 90 -12.74 -6.93 -4.32
N LYS A 91 -11.83 -7.06 -5.28
CA LYS A 91 -11.96 -7.94 -6.45
C LYS A 91 -10.65 -8.70 -6.73
N PRO A 92 -10.12 -9.43 -5.74
CA PRO A 92 -8.80 -10.04 -5.86
C PRO A 92 -8.69 -11.03 -7.04
N GLU A 93 -9.73 -11.82 -7.28
CA GLU A 93 -9.79 -12.77 -8.39
C GLU A 93 -9.80 -12.07 -9.76
N GLU A 94 -10.58 -10.97 -9.91
CA GLU A 94 -10.58 -10.19 -11.14
C GLU A 94 -9.20 -9.60 -11.41
N VAL A 95 -8.52 -9.12 -10.37
CA VAL A 95 -7.17 -8.54 -10.48
C VAL A 95 -6.13 -9.62 -10.82
N SER A 96 -6.21 -10.81 -10.23
CA SER A 96 -5.27 -11.91 -10.49
C SER A 96 -5.28 -12.38 -11.95
N HIS A 97 -6.43 -12.27 -12.62
CA HIS A 97 -6.58 -12.64 -14.03
C HIS A 97 -6.16 -11.53 -15.01
N ILE A 98 -5.73 -10.37 -14.54
CA ILE A 98 -5.17 -9.34 -15.43
C ILE A 98 -3.81 -9.81 -15.92
N GLU A 99 -3.62 -9.81 -17.24
CA GLU A 99 -2.37 -10.22 -17.86
C GLU A 99 -1.15 -9.51 -17.26
N GLY A 100 -0.19 -10.32 -16.83
CA GLY A 100 1.07 -9.86 -16.25
C GLY A 100 1.07 -9.71 -14.73
N VAL A 101 -0.06 -9.89 -14.04
CA VAL A 101 -0.11 -9.91 -12.56
C VAL A 101 0.40 -11.25 -12.04
N ASP A 102 1.33 -11.21 -11.09
CA ASP A 102 1.93 -12.40 -10.47
C ASP A 102 1.46 -12.60 -9.03
N LEU A 103 1.17 -11.50 -8.32
CA LEU A 103 0.77 -11.52 -6.91
C LEU A 103 -0.27 -10.44 -6.61
N VAL A 104 -1.34 -10.82 -5.91
CA VAL A 104 -2.37 -9.91 -5.40
C VAL A 104 -2.36 -9.95 -3.88
N LEU A 105 -2.08 -8.81 -3.25
CA LEU A 105 -2.03 -8.67 -1.80
C LEU A 105 -3.21 -7.83 -1.30
N GLY A 106 -3.94 -8.37 -0.33
CA GLY A 106 -5.00 -7.67 0.38
C GLY A 106 -4.50 -6.52 1.26
N ALA A 107 -5.45 -5.83 1.88
CA ALA A 107 -5.17 -4.64 2.69
C ALA A 107 -4.33 -4.94 3.94
N GLU A 108 -4.42 -6.12 4.52
CA GLU A 108 -3.65 -6.55 5.68
C GLU A 108 -2.24 -6.98 5.30
N GLN A 109 -2.12 -7.74 4.21
CA GLN A 109 -0.87 -8.37 3.77
C GLN A 109 0.11 -7.41 3.09
N LYS A 110 -0.35 -6.26 2.61
CA LYS A 110 0.44 -5.37 1.74
C LYS A 110 1.73 -4.82 2.37
N LEU A 111 1.78 -4.62 3.69
CA LEU A 111 3.00 -4.18 4.38
C LEU A 111 3.86 -5.35 4.89
N GLU A 112 3.36 -6.57 4.76
CA GLU A 112 4.11 -7.81 4.97
C GLU A 112 4.63 -8.37 3.64
N ILE A 113 4.68 -7.56 2.60
CA ILE A 113 5.01 -7.93 1.22
C ILE A 113 6.28 -8.81 1.12
N LEU A 114 7.27 -8.57 1.96
CA LEU A 114 8.53 -9.33 1.95
C LEU A 114 8.31 -10.83 2.19
N GLN A 115 7.31 -11.21 2.99
CA GLN A 115 6.98 -12.62 3.27
C GLN A 115 6.46 -13.36 2.04
N TYR A 116 5.95 -12.64 1.04
CA TYR A 116 5.31 -13.18 -0.15
C TYR A 116 6.18 -13.06 -1.41
N LEU A 117 7.40 -12.52 -1.26
CA LEU A 117 8.37 -12.39 -2.36
C LEU A 117 9.51 -13.40 -2.22
N GLU A 118 9.19 -14.65 -1.84
CA GLU A 118 10.18 -15.72 -1.62
C GLU A 118 10.89 -16.12 -2.93
N ASN A 119 10.17 -16.11 -4.04
CA ASN A 119 10.73 -16.20 -5.37
C ASN A 119 10.05 -15.16 -6.27
N LEU A 120 10.76 -14.68 -7.27
CA LEU A 120 10.25 -13.72 -8.25
C LEU A 120 9.94 -14.41 -9.58
N GLU A 121 9.38 -15.62 -9.51
CA GLU A 121 9.03 -16.39 -10.68
C GLU A 121 7.73 -15.86 -11.30
N LYS A 122 7.85 -15.48 -12.56
CA LYS A 122 6.74 -15.00 -13.35
C LYS A 122 5.67 -16.08 -13.51
N LYS A 123 4.40 -15.73 -13.30
CA LYS A 123 3.28 -16.64 -13.53
C LYS A 123 2.88 -16.63 -15.01
N GLU A 124 2.68 -17.81 -15.59
CA GLU A 124 2.18 -17.93 -16.97
C GLU A 124 0.69 -17.59 -17.05
N HIS A 125 -0.09 -18.01 -16.05
CA HIS A 125 -1.53 -17.77 -15.97
C HIS A 125 -1.97 -17.46 -14.54
N GLY A 126 -2.60 -16.31 -14.36
CA GLY A 126 -3.22 -15.88 -13.11
C GLY A 126 -2.24 -15.68 -11.95
N GLY A 127 -2.32 -14.52 -11.30
CA GLY A 127 -1.52 -14.22 -10.12
C GLY A 127 -1.99 -14.99 -8.87
N THR A 128 -1.07 -15.25 -7.95
CA THR A 128 -1.41 -15.78 -6.62
C THR A 128 -2.20 -14.72 -5.83
N VAL A 129 -3.31 -15.10 -5.20
CA VAL A 129 -4.11 -14.22 -4.36
C VAL A 129 -3.85 -14.51 -2.89
N ILE A 130 -3.49 -13.48 -2.12
CA ILE A 130 -3.33 -13.53 -0.67
C ILE A 130 -4.06 -12.32 -0.09
N ALA A 131 -5.31 -12.52 0.30
CA ALA A 131 -6.18 -11.48 0.82
C ALA A 131 -7.09 -12.04 1.92
N SER A 132 -7.02 -11.43 3.11
CA SER A 132 -7.96 -11.70 4.19
C SER A 132 -9.31 -11.05 3.89
N GLN A 133 -10.39 -11.57 4.47
CA GLN A 133 -11.67 -10.90 4.38
C GLN A 133 -11.62 -9.56 5.12
N SER A 134 -12.23 -8.52 4.55
CA SER A 134 -12.15 -7.16 5.12
C SER A 134 -12.68 -7.05 6.55
N LYS A 135 -13.66 -7.91 6.92
CA LYS A 135 -14.19 -8.00 8.29
C LYS A 135 -13.17 -8.51 9.32
N ASP A 136 -12.13 -9.22 8.87
CA ASP A 136 -11.12 -9.84 9.73
C ASP A 136 -9.87 -8.95 9.90
N ILE A 137 -9.78 -7.84 9.16
CA ILE A 137 -8.68 -6.88 9.26
C ILE A 137 -8.75 -6.18 10.62
N ARG A 138 -7.78 -6.46 11.50
CA ARG A 138 -7.69 -5.90 12.86
C ARG A 138 -6.46 -5.03 13.06
N SER A 139 -5.36 -5.34 12.38
CA SER A 139 -4.11 -4.65 12.56
C SER A 139 -4.13 -3.25 11.95
N PHE A 140 -3.58 -2.28 12.66
CA PHE A 140 -3.23 -0.99 12.10
C PHE A 140 -1.76 -1.03 11.67
N SER A 141 -1.52 -0.81 10.39
CA SER A 141 -0.18 -0.75 9.86
C SER A 141 0.21 0.71 9.63
N PRO A 142 1.12 1.26 10.45
CA PRO A 142 1.61 2.62 10.29
C PRO A 142 2.22 2.84 8.91
N SER A 143 2.01 3.99 8.32
CA SER A 143 2.57 4.33 7.01
C SER A 143 2.80 5.82 6.89
N CYS A 144 3.97 6.18 6.37
CA CYS A 144 4.32 7.57 6.11
C CYS A 144 5.00 7.68 4.75
N SER A 145 4.63 8.70 3.97
CA SER A 145 5.35 8.98 2.74
C SER A 145 6.70 9.63 3.06
N ALA A 146 7.76 9.16 2.40
CA ALA A 146 9.12 9.69 2.54
C ALA A 146 9.66 10.07 1.16
N ASP A 147 10.58 11.03 1.13
CA ASP A 147 11.54 11.35 0.06
C ASP A 147 11.00 11.78 -1.33
N ASP A 148 9.72 11.60 -1.63
CA ASP A 148 9.18 11.85 -2.97
C ASP A 148 8.47 13.22 -3.11
N ARG A 149 8.24 13.96 -1.99
CA ARG A 149 7.42 15.18 -1.99
C ARG A 149 7.82 16.15 -0.89
N THR A 150 7.47 17.42 -1.08
CA THR A 150 7.63 18.47 -0.07
C THR A 150 6.80 18.21 1.19
N ARG A 151 5.63 17.56 1.03
CA ARG A 151 4.71 17.21 2.10
C ARG A 151 4.71 15.71 2.35
N HIS A 152 4.78 15.31 3.62
CA HIS A 152 4.75 13.93 4.06
C HIS A 152 3.35 13.54 4.50
N PHE A 153 2.80 12.46 3.93
CA PHE A 153 1.48 11.94 4.31
C PHE A 153 1.67 10.90 5.42
N LEU A 154 1.21 11.22 6.62
CA LEU A 154 1.22 10.30 7.77
C LEU A 154 -0.17 9.69 7.94
N LYS A 155 -0.26 8.37 7.78
CA LYS A 155 -1.49 7.63 8.02
C LYS A 155 -1.71 7.47 9.51
N VAL A 156 -2.72 8.14 10.06
CA VAL A 156 -3.07 8.11 11.47
C VAL A 156 -4.31 7.26 11.76
N GLN A 157 -5.16 7.03 10.75
CA GLN A 157 -6.39 6.26 10.87
C GLN A 157 -6.67 5.50 9.56
N ASP A 158 -7.28 4.33 9.63
CA ASP A 158 -7.67 3.52 8.48
C ASP A 158 -9.03 2.83 8.73
N GLY A 159 -9.74 2.47 7.64
CA GLY A 159 -11.05 1.84 7.72
C GLY A 159 -12.17 2.78 8.18
N CYS A 160 -13.41 2.26 8.20
CA CYS A 160 -14.61 3.03 8.56
C CYS A 160 -15.73 2.11 9.02
N ASP A 161 -16.48 2.50 10.06
CA ASP A 161 -17.59 1.71 10.62
C ASP A 161 -18.98 2.19 10.18
N TYR A 162 -19.08 3.21 9.32
CA TYR A 162 -20.38 3.84 9.01
C TYR A 162 -21.22 3.09 7.97
N TYR A 163 -20.60 2.31 7.09
CA TYR A 163 -21.27 1.51 6.07
C TYR A 163 -22.35 2.30 5.27
N CYS A 164 -22.04 3.54 4.89
CA CYS A 164 -22.94 4.35 4.06
C CYS A 164 -23.31 3.61 2.77
N SER A 165 -24.56 3.67 2.33
CA SER A 165 -25.13 2.87 1.24
C SER A 165 -24.38 2.95 -0.10
N TYR A 166 -23.68 4.04 -0.35
CA TYR A 166 -22.88 4.29 -1.57
C TYR A 166 -21.37 4.05 -1.40
N CYS A 167 -20.91 3.69 -0.20
CA CYS A 167 -19.48 3.69 0.11
C CYS A 167 -18.89 2.29 0.17
N THR A 168 -17.85 2.04 -0.63
CA THR A 168 -17.14 0.76 -0.68
C THR A 168 -15.98 0.68 0.33
N ILE A 169 -15.64 1.77 1.01
CA ILE A 169 -14.46 1.84 1.88
C ILE A 169 -14.44 0.80 3.02
N PRO A 170 -15.56 0.57 3.77
CA PRO A 170 -15.56 -0.46 4.81
C PRO A 170 -15.24 -1.87 4.28
N PHE A 171 -15.67 -2.14 3.05
CA PHE A 171 -15.40 -3.43 2.38
C PHE A 171 -13.97 -3.54 1.84
N ALA A 172 -13.33 -2.41 1.51
CA ALA A 172 -11.98 -2.37 0.99
C ALA A 172 -10.91 -2.26 2.08
N ARG A 173 -11.24 -1.58 3.21
CA ARG A 173 -10.27 -1.24 4.25
C ARG A 173 -10.62 -1.79 5.63
N GLY A 174 -11.78 -2.40 5.78
CA GLY A 174 -12.26 -2.94 7.05
C GLY A 174 -12.74 -1.85 8.01
N ARG A 175 -12.85 -2.23 9.29
CA ARG A 175 -13.31 -1.37 10.37
C ARG A 175 -12.34 -0.24 10.69
N SER A 176 -12.87 0.83 11.33
CA SER A 176 -12.08 1.95 11.81
C SER A 176 -11.05 1.49 12.84
N ARG A 177 -9.80 1.89 12.63
CA ARG A 177 -8.68 1.58 13.51
C ARG A 177 -7.57 2.63 13.37
N ASN A 178 -6.77 2.78 14.40
CA ASN A 178 -5.65 3.71 14.46
C ASN A 178 -4.47 3.09 15.23
N GLY A 179 -3.30 3.65 15.06
CA GLY A 179 -2.14 3.36 15.90
C GLY A 179 -2.14 4.21 17.17
N THR A 180 -1.21 3.95 18.07
CA THR A 180 -1.02 4.76 19.27
C THR A 180 -0.40 6.13 18.93
N ILE A 181 -0.66 7.14 19.75
CA ILE A 181 -0.03 8.46 19.60
C ILE A 181 1.49 8.33 19.59
N ALA A 182 2.06 7.51 20.47
CA ALA A 182 3.50 7.29 20.53
C ALA A 182 4.08 6.82 19.18
N SER A 183 3.43 5.86 18.52
CA SER A 183 3.88 5.37 17.20
C SER A 183 3.74 6.42 16.09
N MET A 184 2.72 7.28 16.17
CA MET A 184 2.54 8.37 15.21
C MET A 184 3.58 9.46 15.38
N VAL A 185 3.87 9.83 16.64
CA VAL A 185 4.89 10.82 16.98
C VAL A 185 6.29 10.35 16.57
N GLU A 186 6.62 9.07 16.77
CA GLU A 186 7.89 8.51 16.32
C GLU A 186 8.09 8.66 14.80
N GLN A 187 7.06 8.35 14.00
CA GLN A 187 7.12 8.53 12.55
C GLN A 187 7.23 10.01 12.16
N ALA A 188 6.50 10.89 12.84
CA ALA A 188 6.59 12.33 12.61
C ALA A 188 7.99 12.87 12.92
N GLN A 189 8.61 12.39 14.00
CA GLN A 189 9.99 12.73 14.37
C GLN A 189 11.01 12.20 13.34
N GLU A 190 10.78 11.00 12.78
CA GLU A 190 11.64 10.49 11.69
C GLU A 190 11.58 11.41 10.47
N VAL A 191 10.38 11.87 10.09
CA VAL A 191 10.22 12.85 9.01
C VAL A 191 10.99 14.14 9.32
N ALA A 192 10.85 14.67 10.52
CA ALA A 192 11.54 15.91 10.94
C ALA A 192 13.06 15.74 10.92
N ARG A 193 13.58 14.62 11.42
CA ARG A 193 15.03 14.30 11.39
C ARG A 193 15.60 14.22 9.96
N LYS A 194 14.79 13.79 9.00
CA LYS A 194 15.14 13.76 7.57
C LYS A 194 14.96 15.11 6.86
N GLY A 195 14.60 16.17 7.60
CA GLY A 195 14.45 17.53 7.06
C GLY A 195 13.06 17.82 6.49
N GLY A 196 12.07 16.95 6.68
CA GLY A 196 10.68 17.20 6.32
C GLY A 196 10.11 18.43 7.01
N LYS A 197 9.37 19.25 6.29
CA LYS A 197 8.86 20.55 6.78
C LYS A 197 7.36 20.58 7.00
N GLU A 198 6.64 19.67 6.38
CA GLU A 198 5.18 19.61 6.44
C GLU A 198 4.71 18.16 6.53
N ILE A 199 3.85 17.85 7.49
CA ILE A 199 3.19 16.56 7.64
C ILE A 199 1.68 16.78 7.47
N VAL A 200 1.08 15.99 6.58
CA VAL A 200 -0.37 15.95 6.39
C VAL A 200 -0.91 14.70 7.07
N LEU A 201 -1.62 14.85 8.18
CA LEU A 201 -2.31 13.75 8.82
C LEU A 201 -3.41 13.24 7.89
N THR A 202 -3.42 11.93 7.64
CA THR A 202 -4.32 11.32 6.66
C THR A 202 -5.01 10.09 7.24
N GLY A 203 -6.30 9.95 6.90
CA GLY A 203 -7.14 8.83 7.30
C GLY A 203 -8.35 8.72 6.38
N VAL A 204 -9.14 7.68 6.57
CA VAL A 204 -10.46 7.53 5.93
C VAL A 204 -11.47 8.45 6.61
N ASN A 205 -11.52 8.37 7.93
CA ASN A 205 -12.34 9.20 8.80
C ASN A 205 -11.54 9.54 10.07
N ILE A 206 -10.77 10.60 10.00
CA ILE A 206 -9.86 11.02 11.09
C ILE A 206 -10.63 11.29 12.40
N GLY A 207 -11.90 11.71 12.32
CA GLY A 207 -12.75 11.88 13.49
C GLY A 207 -12.98 10.62 14.33
N ASP A 208 -12.69 9.44 13.76
CA ASP A 208 -12.75 8.16 14.46
C ASP A 208 -11.43 7.76 15.13
N PHE A 209 -10.41 8.61 15.07
CA PHE A 209 -9.15 8.35 15.78
C PHE A 209 -9.41 8.14 17.28
N GLY A 210 -8.83 7.09 17.82
CA GLY A 210 -8.99 6.69 19.22
C GLY A 210 -10.04 5.60 19.48
N LYS A 211 -10.90 5.27 18.51
CA LYS A 211 -11.90 4.20 18.69
C LYS A 211 -11.28 2.82 18.98
N SER A 212 -10.07 2.57 18.56
CA SER A 212 -9.34 1.32 18.81
C SER A 212 -8.25 1.45 19.88
N THR A 213 -8.08 2.64 20.43
CA THR A 213 -7.17 2.97 21.54
C THR A 213 -7.88 3.98 22.44
N ASP A 214 -7.63 4.04 23.72
CA ASP A 214 -8.26 5.02 24.62
C ASP A 214 -7.66 6.44 24.51
N GLU A 215 -7.16 6.79 23.32
CA GLU A 215 -6.54 8.08 22.98
C GLU A 215 -7.51 8.93 22.16
N THR A 216 -7.29 10.24 22.08
CA THR A 216 -8.12 11.13 21.27
C THR A 216 -7.32 11.82 20.17
N PHE A 217 -8.02 12.24 19.10
CA PHE A 217 -7.36 12.98 18.03
C PHE A 217 -6.78 14.32 18.52
N ILE A 218 -7.41 14.95 19.51
CA ILE A 218 -6.88 16.21 20.08
C ILE A 218 -5.57 15.97 20.85
N ASP A 219 -5.40 14.80 21.49
CA ASP A 219 -4.15 14.46 22.17
C ASP A 219 -3.02 14.18 21.16
N LEU A 220 -3.35 13.64 19.98
CA LEU A 220 -2.38 13.50 18.90
C LEU A 220 -1.88 14.86 18.38
N ILE A 221 -2.73 15.89 18.37
CA ILE A 221 -2.39 17.23 17.87
C ILE A 221 -1.58 18.04 18.87
N ARG A 222 -1.72 17.80 20.15
CA ARG A 222 -0.97 18.46 21.24
C ARG A 222 0.45 17.95 21.38
#